data_6b19825096d253272f2332b4abeda9e7
#
_entry.id   6b19825096d253272f2332b4abeda9e7
#
_cell.length_a   1.000
_cell.length_b   1.000
_cell.length_c   1.000
_cell.angle_alpha   90.00
_cell.angle_beta   90.00
_cell.angle_gamma   90.00
#
_symmetry.space_group_name_H-M   'P 1'
#
loop_
_entity.id
_entity.type
_entity.pdbx_description
1 polymer ?
#
loop_
_entity_poly.entity_id
_entity_poly.type
_entity_poly.pdbx_seq_one_letter_code
_entity_poly.pdbx_strand_id
1 'polypeptide(L)'
;MKSPEDVESYLLRMGVTHETVKPGIWLVKVDGQPLAISIAGPVVAFRLKVMEIPSDSREGLFRKLLALNTTEMVHGAFGIEGDTVVIVHALELENLDFNEFQAVIDDMSMAVSKHRPKLIGHLGSTGADAGAL
;
A
#
# COMPACT_ATOMS: atom_id res chain seq x y z
N MET A 1 24.18 4.22 9.64
CA MET A 1 23.23 3.32 8.96
C MET A 1 21.96 3.17 9.78
N LYS A 2 20.83 3.23 9.13
CA LYS A 2 19.56 3.04 9.83
C LYS A 2 19.34 1.58 10.18
N SER A 3 18.63 1.35 11.27
CA SER A 3 18.40 0.02 11.86
C SER A 3 16.90 -0.19 12.08
N PRO A 4 16.48 -1.41 12.45
CA PRO A 4 15.08 -1.64 12.83
C PRO A 4 14.58 -0.70 13.91
N GLU A 5 15.43 -0.32 14.86
CA GLU A 5 15.06 0.59 15.94
C GLU A 5 14.73 1.98 15.40
N ASP A 6 15.40 2.42 14.35
CA ASP A 6 15.09 3.71 13.72
C ASP A 6 13.71 3.68 13.08
N VAL A 7 13.38 2.61 12.38
CA VAL A 7 12.07 2.46 11.76
C VAL A 7 10.97 2.42 12.82
N GLU A 8 11.19 1.66 13.90
CA GLU A 8 10.23 1.60 14.99
C GLU A 8 10.03 2.96 15.64
N SER A 9 11.12 3.71 15.81
CA SER A 9 11.08 5.08 16.32
C SER A 9 10.21 5.99 15.45
N TYR A 10 10.28 5.82 14.13
CA TYR A 10 9.44 6.59 13.21
C TYR A 10 7.96 6.23 13.36
N LEU A 11 7.64 4.95 13.54
CA LEU A 11 6.26 4.53 13.77
C LEU A 11 5.71 5.12 15.07
N LEU A 12 6.52 5.10 16.12
CA LEU A 12 6.14 5.70 17.40
C LEU A 12 5.92 7.21 17.27
N ARG A 13 6.79 7.87 16.53
CA ARG A 13 6.70 9.31 16.32
C ARG A 13 5.44 9.68 15.53
N MET A 14 5.02 8.84 14.58
CA MET A 14 3.79 9.07 13.84
C MET A 14 2.54 8.84 14.69
N GLY A 15 2.67 8.14 15.81
CA GLY A 15 1.54 7.83 16.67
C GLY A 15 0.61 6.77 16.11
N VAL A 16 1.07 5.99 15.13
CA VAL A 16 0.24 4.92 14.54
C VAL A 16 0.33 3.66 15.40
N THR A 17 -0.79 2.96 15.50
CA THR A 17 -0.82 1.66 16.16
C THR A 17 -0.12 0.64 15.28
N HIS A 18 0.86 -0.05 15.84
CA HIS A 18 1.60 -1.05 15.09
C HIS A 18 1.86 -2.29 15.95
N GLU A 19 2.12 -3.39 15.27
CA GLU A 19 2.49 -4.66 15.88
C GLU A 19 3.84 -5.07 15.32
N THR A 20 4.77 -5.40 16.19
CA THR A 20 6.06 -5.96 15.78
C THR A 20 5.89 -7.46 15.59
N VAL A 21 5.93 -7.94 14.36
CA VAL A 21 5.79 -9.37 14.06
C VAL A 21 7.05 -10.10 14.47
N LYS A 22 8.18 -9.54 14.09
CA LYS A 22 9.53 -9.97 14.50
C LYS A 22 10.48 -8.83 14.19
N PRO A 23 11.72 -8.85 14.68
CA PRO A 23 12.66 -7.77 14.37
C PRO A 23 12.74 -7.51 12.87
N GLY A 24 12.47 -6.27 12.48
CA GLY A 24 12.51 -5.86 11.08
C GLY A 24 11.20 -6.02 10.31
N ILE A 25 10.13 -6.50 10.95
CA ILE A 25 8.81 -6.63 10.30
C ILE A 25 7.72 -6.10 11.21
N TRP A 26 6.95 -5.16 10.70
CA TRP A 26 5.85 -4.53 11.44
C TRP A 26 4.56 -4.57 10.64
N LEU A 27 3.44 -4.63 11.32
CA LEU A 27 2.11 -4.48 10.73
C LEU A 27 1.46 -3.23 11.29
N VAL A 28 0.89 -2.43 10.39
CA VAL A 28 0.22 -1.18 10.72
C VAL A 28 -1.14 -1.20 10.04
N LYS A 29 -2.16 -0.64 10.68
CA LYS A 29 -3.47 -0.45 10.04
C LYS A 29 -3.50 0.91 9.37
N VAL A 30 -3.83 0.92 8.09
CA VAL A 30 -3.94 2.14 7.29
C VAL A 30 -5.33 2.15 6.66
N ASP A 31 -6.20 3.04 7.14
CA ASP A 31 -7.60 3.07 6.73
C ASP A 31 -8.26 1.69 6.82
N GLY A 32 -7.98 0.97 7.89
CA GLY A 32 -8.53 -0.36 8.12
C GLY A 32 -7.86 -1.48 7.36
N GLN A 33 -6.88 -1.19 6.50
CA GLN A 33 -6.17 -2.18 5.70
C GLN A 33 -4.79 -2.48 6.28
N PRO A 34 -4.34 -3.73 6.21
CA PRO A 34 -3.03 -4.08 6.77
C PRO A 34 -1.89 -3.63 5.87
N LEU A 35 -0.96 -2.88 6.45
CA LEU A 35 0.29 -2.48 5.82
C LEU A 35 1.41 -3.25 6.47
N ALA A 36 2.15 -4.02 5.69
CA ALA A 36 3.37 -4.68 6.15
C ALA A 36 4.57 -3.81 5.80
N ILE A 37 5.40 -3.55 6.80
CA ILE A 37 6.65 -2.83 6.61
C ILE A 37 7.76 -3.80 6.99
N SER A 38 8.71 -4.02 6.09
CA SER A 38 9.79 -4.96 6.36
C SER A 38 11.12 -4.43 5.87
N ILE A 39 12.18 -4.77 6.61
CA ILE A 39 13.54 -4.50 6.17
C ILE A 39 14.00 -5.72 5.39
N ALA A 40 14.36 -5.51 4.14
CA ALA A 40 14.84 -6.56 3.25
C ALA A 40 16.16 -6.12 2.65
N GLY A 41 17.27 -6.57 3.26
CA GLY A 41 18.60 -6.13 2.86
C GLY A 41 18.75 -4.61 2.97
N PRO A 42 19.11 -3.90 1.90
CA PRO A 42 19.32 -2.45 1.96
C PRO A 42 18.07 -1.61 1.84
N VAL A 43 16.87 -2.24 1.78
CA VAL A 43 15.63 -1.49 1.57
C VAL A 43 14.62 -1.70 2.68
N VAL A 44 13.75 -0.71 2.84
CA VAL A 44 12.53 -0.84 3.63
C VAL A 44 11.39 -0.99 2.63
N ALA A 45 10.71 -2.12 2.69
CA ALA A 45 9.62 -2.45 1.78
C ALA A 45 8.28 -2.20 2.45
N PHE A 46 7.35 -1.62 1.69
CA PHE A 46 5.99 -1.33 2.13
C PHE A 46 5.03 -2.12 1.25
N ARG A 47 4.10 -2.84 1.86
CA ARG A 47 3.09 -3.61 1.13
C ARG A 47 1.75 -3.45 1.83
N LEU A 48 0.83 -2.77 1.16
CA LEU A 48 -0.50 -2.48 1.67
C LEU A 48 -1.52 -3.31 0.91
N LYS A 49 -2.25 -4.16 1.63
CA LYS A 49 -3.32 -4.92 1.01
C LYS A 49 -4.50 -3.97 0.72
N VAL A 50 -5.03 -4.03 -0.49
CA VAL A 50 -6.14 -3.17 -0.90
C VAL A 50 -7.44 -3.96 -0.98
N MET A 51 -7.47 -5.04 -1.75
CA MET A 51 -8.68 -5.84 -1.98
C MET A 51 -8.33 -7.17 -2.61
N GLU A 52 -9.27 -8.10 -2.55
CA GLU A 52 -9.15 -9.35 -3.27
C GLU A 52 -9.54 -9.14 -4.73
N ILE A 53 -8.87 -9.86 -5.64
CA ILE A 53 -9.18 -9.80 -7.06
C ILE A 53 -10.40 -10.66 -7.34
N PRO A 54 -11.42 -10.15 -8.06
CA PRO A 54 -12.59 -10.96 -8.39
C PRO A 54 -12.24 -12.10 -9.34
N SER A 55 -13.09 -13.13 -9.37
CA SER A 55 -12.87 -14.28 -10.24
C SER A 55 -13.17 -14.00 -11.71
N ASP A 56 -13.94 -12.94 -11.99
CA ASP A 56 -14.29 -12.56 -13.37
C ASP A 56 -14.18 -11.03 -13.53
N SER A 57 -14.35 -10.57 -14.75
CA SER A 57 -14.32 -9.12 -15.07
C SER A 57 -13.02 -8.45 -14.64
N ARG A 58 -11.92 -9.18 -14.71
CA ARG A 58 -10.63 -8.71 -14.23
C ARG A 58 -9.99 -7.66 -15.11
N GLU A 59 -10.25 -7.70 -16.40
CA GLU A 59 -9.61 -6.77 -17.34
C GLU A 59 -9.89 -5.32 -17.00
N GLY A 60 -11.14 -4.99 -16.71
CA GLY A 60 -11.51 -3.62 -16.33
C GLY A 60 -10.79 -3.16 -15.05
N LEU A 61 -10.73 -4.04 -14.07
CA LEU A 61 -10.01 -3.74 -12.83
C LEU A 61 -8.52 -3.49 -13.10
N PHE A 62 -7.88 -4.38 -13.85
CA PHE A 62 -6.44 -4.25 -14.13
C PHE A 62 -6.13 -3.00 -14.93
N ARG A 63 -6.98 -2.68 -15.91
CA ARG A 63 -6.84 -1.46 -16.69
C ARG A 63 -6.93 -0.22 -15.80
N LYS A 64 -7.88 -0.21 -14.88
CA LYS A 64 -8.05 0.90 -13.94
C LYS A 64 -6.82 1.06 -13.05
N LEU A 65 -6.29 -0.05 -12.53
CA LEU A 65 -5.10 -0.01 -11.67
C LEU A 65 -3.89 0.55 -12.39
N LEU A 66 -3.66 0.12 -13.63
CA LEU A 66 -2.55 0.62 -14.42
C LEU A 66 -2.70 2.10 -14.76
N ALA A 67 -3.94 2.54 -15.04
CA ALA A 67 -4.22 3.95 -15.30
C ALA A 67 -3.96 4.80 -14.06
N LEU A 68 -4.36 4.32 -12.88
CA LEU A 68 -4.10 5.02 -11.62
C LEU A 68 -2.61 5.16 -11.34
N ASN A 69 -1.83 4.12 -11.64
CA ASN A 69 -0.38 4.19 -11.49
C ASN A 69 0.23 5.31 -12.34
N THR A 70 -0.33 5.54 -13.51
CA THR A 70 0.17 6.57 -14.42
C THR A 70 -0.20 7.99 -13.98
N THR A 71 -1.41 8.15 -13.42
CA THR A 71 -2.00 9.48 -13.24
C THR A 71 -2.07 9.95 -11.80
N GLU A 72 -2.16 9.03 -10.82
CA GLU A 72 -2.51 9.41 -9.45
C GLU A 72 -1.48 9.02 -8.40
N MET A 73 -0.65 8.01 -8.65
CA MET A 73 0.25 7.49 -7.62
C MET A 73 1.56 8.26 -7.58
N VAL A 74 1.89 8.82 -6.40
CA VAL A 74 3.15 9.53 -6.16
C VAL A 74 4.15 8.59 -5.48
N HIS A 75 3.79 8.05 -4.33
CA HIS A 75 4.59 7.05 -3.63
C HIS A 75 3.86 5.72 -3.68
N GLY A 76 4.53 4.72 -4.23
CA GLY A 76 3.93 3.42 -4.39
C GLY A 76 3.26 3.22 -5.72
N ALA A 77 2.91 1.99 -6.00
CA ALA A 77 2.21 1.60 -7.21
C ALA A 77 1.29 0.44 -6.88
N PHE A 78 0.14 0.39 -7.57
CA PHE A 78 -0.73 -0.78 -7.50
C PHE A 78 -0.05 -1.94 -8.18
N GLY A 79 -0.21 -3.12 -7.58
CA GLY A 79 0.29 -4.36 -8.13
C GLY A 79 -0.60 -5.51 -7.72
N ILE A 80 -0.21 -6.69 -8.15
CA ILE A 80 -0.93 -7.93 -7.87
C ILE A 80 0.01 -8.89 -7.17
N GLU A 81 -0.46 -9.43 -6.04
CA GLU A 81 0.27 -10.47 -5.32
C GLU A 81 -0.70 -11.63 -5.09
N GLY A 82 -0.48 -12.75 -5.79
CA GLY A 82 -1.46 -13.82 -5.78
C GLY A 82 -2.79 -13.34 -6.31
N ASP A 83 -3.83 -13.46 -5.51
CA ASP A 83 -5.16 -12.99 -5.86
C ASP A 83 -5.54 -11.69 -5.14
N THR A 84 -4.56 -10.91 -4.74
CA THR A 84 -4.76 -9.69 -3.97
C THR A 84 -4.19 -8.49 -4.71
N VAL A 85 -4.94 -7.39 -4.72
CA VAL A 85 -4.44 -6.10 -5.18
C VAL A 85 -3.70 -5.47 -4.00
N VAL A 86 -2.48 -5.03 -4.25
CA VAL A 86 -1.63 -4.39 -3.24
C VAL A 86 -1.11 -3.06 -3.76
N ILE A 87 -0.69 -2.19 -2.83
CA ILE A 87 0.13 -1.03 -3.15
C ILE A 87 1.50 -1.33 -2.56
N VAL A 88 2.54 -1.21 -3.37
CA VAL A 88 3.90 -1.51 -2.94
C VAL A 88 4.83 -0.32 -3.16
N HIS A 89 5.81 -0.20 -2.30
CA HIS A 89 6.85 0.82 -2.41
C HIS A 89 8.09 0.33 -1.67
N ALA A 90 9.24 0.91 -1.99
CA ALA A 90 10.48 0.61 -1.27
C ALA A 90 11.31 1.88 -1.16
N LEU A 91 11.93 2.05 0.00
CA LEU A 91 12.86 3.14 0.25
C LEU A 91 14.22 2.57 0.63
N GLU A 92 15.26 3.33 0.37
CA GLU A 92 16.61 2.98 0.78
C GLU A 92 16.72 3.10 2.30
N LEU A 93 17.18 2.03 2.96
CA LEU A 93 17.29 2.05 4.41
C LEU A 93 18.38 2.99 4.90
N GLU A 94 19.52 3.00 4.23
CA GLU A 94 20.69 3.77 4.70
C GLU A 94 20.41 5.25 4.83
N ASN A 95 19.69 5.82 3.87
CA ASN A 95 19.41 7.26 3.83
C ASN A 95 17.99 7.59 4.26
N LEU A 96 17.30 6.65 4.87
CA LEU A 96 15.93 6.85 5.28
C LEU A 96 15.83 7.96 6.34
N ASP A 97 14.91 8.91 6.12
CA ASP A 97 14.57 9.89 7.13
C ASP A 97 13.08 9.81 7.47
N PHE A 98 12.72 10.47 8.56
CA PHE A 98 11.35 10.43 9.05
C PHE A 98 10.35 11.00 8.03
N ASN A 99 10.72 12.09 7.36
CA ASN A 99 9.83 12.76 6.42
C ASN A 99 9.51 11.86 5.23
N GLU A 100 10.50 11.15 4.69
CA GLU A 100 10.27 10.20 3.61
C GLU A 100 9.38 9.05 4.07
N PHE A 101 9.67 8.51 5.24
CA PHE A 101 8.90 7.40 5.80
C PHE A 101 7.44 7.79 5.99
N GLN A 102 7.22 8.94 6.61
CA GLN A 102 5.87 9.46 6.85
C GLN A 102 5.13 9.71 5.53
N ALA A 103 5.81 10.30 4.56
CA ALA A 103 5.20 10.64 3.26
C ALA A 103 4.70 9.39 2.54
N VAL A 104 5.44 8.29 2.58
CA VAL A 104 5.01 7.04 1.95
C VAL A 104 3.74 6.53 2.59
N ILE A 105 3.69 6.47 3.91
CA ILE A 105 2.52 5.96 4.63
C ILE A 105 1.32 6.87 4.41
N ASP A 106 1.52 8.18 4.47
CA ASP A 106 0.44 9.15 4.24
C ASP A 106 -0.11 9.05 2.82
N ASP A 107 0.76 8.89 1.82
CA ASP A 107 0.33 8.74 0.43
C ASP A 107 -0.40 7.43 0.21
N MET A 108 0.05 6.34 0.84
CA MET A 108 -0.66 5.06 0.78
C MET A 108 -2.03 5.15 1.42
N SER A 109 -2.12 5.84 2.57
CA SER A 109 -3.40 6.08 3.24
C SER A 109 -4.35 6.83 2.33
N MET A 110 -3.88 7.89 1.71
CA MET A 110 -4.68 8.70 0.79
C MET A 110 -5.13 7.88 -0.42
N ALA A 111 -4.24 7.07 -0.99
CA ALA A 111 -4.57 6.24 -2.15
C ALA A 111 -5.66 5.23 -1.82
N VAL A 112 -5.56 4.56 -0.67
CA VAL A 112 -6.59 3.61 -0.23
C VAL A 112 -7.91 4.33 0.01
N SER A 113 -7.87 5.43 0.73
CA SER A 113 -9.07 6.21 1.04
C SER A 113 -9.79 6.68 -0.21
N LYS A 114 -9.03 7.15 -1.19
CA LYS A 114 -9.59 7.71 -2.43
C LYS A 114 -10.04 6.62 -3.41
N HIS A 115 -9.26 5.58 -3.57
CA HIS A 115 -9.47 4.63 -4.66
C HIS A 115 -10.12 3.31 -4.27
N ARG A 116 -9.90 2.81 -3.06
CA ARG A 116 -10.45 1.52 -2.64
C ARG A 116 -11.98 1.43 -2.78
N PRO A 117 -12.76 2.43 -2.36
CA PRO A 117 -14.22 2.35 -2.51
C PRO A 117 -14.65 2.17 -3.96
N LYS A 118 -13.98 2.85 -4.89
CA LYS A 118 -14.28 2.74 -6.32
C LYS A 118 -13.88 1.39 -6.87
N LEU A 119 -12.75 0.85 -6.43
CA LEU A 119 -12.28 -0.46 -6.87
C LEU A 119 -13.17 -1.58 -6.36
N ILE A 120 -13.60 -1.50 -5.10
CA ILE A 120 -14.52 -2.48 -4.51
C ILE A 120 -15.88 -2.40 -5.17
N GLY A 121 -16.34 -1.20 -5.50
CA GLY A 121 -17.58 -1.01 -6.22
C GLY A 121 -17.59 -1.76 -7.55
N HIS A 122 -16.44 -1.93 -8.16
CA HIS A 122 -16.28 -2.71 -9.38
C HIS A 122 -16.66 -4.19 -9.18
N LEU A 123 -16.38 -4.75 -7.99
CA LEU A 123 -16.68 -6.15 -7.69
C LEU A 123 -18.16 -6.45 -7.72
N GLY A 124 -18.97 -5.53 -7.19
CA GLY A 124 -20.41 -5.70 -7.13
C GLY A 124 -21.10 -5.16 -8.36
N SER A 125 -20.35 -4.65 -9.33
CA SER A 125 -20.94 -4.01 -10.49
C SER A 125 -21.38 -5.02 -11.53
N THR A 126 -22.40 -4.62 -12.30
CA THR A 126 -22.78 -5.32 -13.51
C THR A 126 -21.86 -4.83 -14.63
N GLY A 127 -22.00 -5.40 -15.82
CA GLY A 127 -21.21 -4.95 -16.96
C GLY A 127 -21.36 -3.46 -17.24
N ALA A 128 -22.49 -2.86 -16.91
CA ALA A 128 -22.73 -1.45 -17.12
C ALA A 128 -21.86 -0.58 -16.22
N ASP A 129 -21.71 -0.98 -14.97
CA ASP A 129 -20.87 -0.24 -14.02
C ASP A 129 -19.39 -0.41 -14.32
N ALA A 130 -19.02 -1.59 -14.80
CA ALA A 130 -17.63 -1.84 -15.17
C ALA A 130 -17.13 -0.85 -16.21
N GLY A 131 -18.01 -0.43 -17.10
CA GLY A 131 -17.66 0.57 -18.11
C GLY A 131 -17.45 1.96 -17.55
N ALA A 132 -17.88 2.24 -16.34
CA ALA A 132 -17.76 3.55 -15.71
C ALA A 132 -16.37 3.80 -15.10
N LEU A 133 -15.55 2.78 -15.02
CA LEU A 133 -14.18 2.92 -14.54
C LEU A 133 -13.30 3.56 -15.61
#